data_12cbd9704a7e15505b8e7f47818fbb42
#
_entry.id   12cbd9704a7e15505b8e7f47818fbb42
#
_cell.length_a   1.000
_cell.length_b   1.000
_cell.length_c   1.000
_cell.angle_alpha   90.00
_cell.angle_beta   90.00
_cell.angle_gamma   90.00
#
_symmetry.space_group_name_H-M   'P 1'
#
loop_
_entity.id
_entity.type
_entity.pdbx_description
1 polymer ?
#
loop_
_entity_poly.entity_id
_entity_poly.type
_entity_poly.pdbx_seq_one_letter_code
_entity_poly.pdbx_strand_id
1 'polypeptide(L)'
;MPETDILIALHACDTATDEAIAKGIKADAQLIICAPCCHKQIRKQIRNDSPLEPILNFGILKERQAEIVTDTIRALILEANGYKTKVFEFISSDHTGKNVMIVGQKRYENIDPTIYLQKVETLKKQFGIDFHYLEKIVPAKNN
;
A
#
# COMPACT_ATOMS: atom_id res chain seq x y z
N MET A 1 -6.10 12.63 -16.85
CA MET A 1 -4.66 12.45 -17.09
C MET A 1 -4.48 11.92 -18.50
N PRO A 2 -3.47 12.39 -19.23
CA PRO A 2 -3.10 11.74 -20.47
C PRO A 2 -2.72 10.28 -20.23
N GLU A 3 -2.73 9.47 -21.27
CA GLU A 3 -2.24 8.09 -21.20
C GLU A 3 -0.83 8.09 -20.58
N THR A 4 -0.68 7.29 -19.53
CA THR A 4 0.58 7.21 -18.78
C THR A 4 1.06 5.78 -18.80
N ASP A 5 2.21 5.54 -19.40
CA ASP A 5 2.80 4.21 -19.43
C ASP A 5 3.42 3.83 -18.09
N ILE A 6 4.09 4.77 -17.46
CA ILE A 6 4.80 4.56 -16.20
C ILE A 6 4.49 5.70 -15.23
N LEU A 7 4.10 5.37 -14.02
CA LEU A 7 3.98 6.31 -12.92
C LEU A 7 5.03 5.99 -11.87
N ILE A 8 5.81 6.99 -11.49
CA ILE A 8 6.86 6.85 -10.47
C ILE A 8 6.62 7.87 -9.36
N ALA A 9 6.55 7.42 -8.12
CA ALA A 9 6.44 8.25 -6.94
C ALA A 9 7.49 7.85 -5.90
N LEU A 10 8.54 8.64 -5.80
CA LEU A 10 9.64 8.41 -4.86
C LEU A 10 9.54 9.40 -3.70
N HIS A 11 9.70 8.90 -2.49
CA HIS A 11 9.68 9.69 -1.24
C HIS A 11 8.41 10.53 -1.05
N ALA A 12 7.28 10.03 -1.57
CA ALA A 12 5.98 10.62 -1.29
C ALA A 12 5.55 10.26 0.13
N CYS A 13 5.32 11.26 0.96
CA CYS A 13 4.97 11.05 2.36
C CYS A 13 3.52 10.61 2.52
N ASP A 14 3.31 9.59 3.37
CA ASP A 14 2.02 9.12 3.86
C ASP A 14 0.98 8.94 2.73
N THR A 15 -0.12 9.68 2.78
CA THR A 15 -1.23 9.58 1.81
C THR A 15 -0.87 10.06 0.39
N ALA A 16 0.21 10.81 0.22
CA ALA A 16 0.68 11.19 -1.12
C ALA A 16 1.12 9.99 -1.96
N THR A 17 1.65 8.94 -1.32
CA THR A 17 1.91 7.66 -2.00
C THR A 17 0.60 7.03 -2.49
N ASP A 18 -0.44 7.05 -1.68
CA ASP A 18 -1.75 6.49 -2.03
C ASP A 18 -2.38 7.24 -3.20
N GLU A 19 -2.27 8.58 -3.20
CA GLU A 19 -2.75 9.40 -4.30
C GLU A 19 -2.03 9.09 -5.62
N ALA A 20 -0.72 8.87 -5.56
CA ALA A 20 0.06 8.48 -6.72
C ALA A 20 -0.39 7.11 -7.27
N ILE A 21 -0.59 6.13 -6.39
CA ILE A 21 -1.10 4.80 -6.78
C ILE A 21 -2.48 4.92 -7.42
N ALA A 22 -3.40 5.66 -6.80
CA ALA A 22 -4.75 5.87 -7.34
C ALA A 22 -4.74 6.54 -8.71
N LYS A 23 -3.87 7.53 -8.91
CA LYS A 23 -3.68 8.18 -10.23
C LYS A 23 -3.15 7.21 -11.27
N GLY A 24 -2.18 6.36 -10.90
CA GLY A 24 -1.65 5.33 -11.80
C GLY A 24 -2.71 4.31 -12.21
N ILE A 25 -3.52 3.85 -11.27
CA ILE A 25 -4.66 2.95 -11.55
C ILE A 25 -5.68 3.62 -12.47
N LYS A 26 -6.04 4.86 -12.18
CA LYS A 26 -7.00 5.64 -12.97
C LYS A 26 -6.51 5.89 -14.40
N ALA A 27 -5.21 6.14 -14.56
CA ALA A 27 -4.58 6.34 -15.87
C ALA A 27 -4.30 5.03 -16.62
N ASP A 28 -4.65 3.89 -16.01
CA ASP A 28 -4.39 2.56 -16.56
C ASP A 28 -2.90 2.33 -16.91
N ALA A 29 -2.00 2.87 -16.09
CA ALA A 29 -0.56 2.81 -16.29
C ALA A 29 -0.06 1.37 -16.39
N GLN A 30 0.91 1.13 -17.27
CA GLN A 30 1.53 -0.19 -17.44
C GLN A 30 2.39 -0.57 -16.23
N LEU A 31 2.99 0.43 -15.60
CA LEU A 31 3.89 0.26 -14.48
C LEU A 31 3.66 1.36 -13.44
N ILE A 32 3.52 0.97 -12.19
CA ILE A 32 3.42 1.89 -11.05
C ILE A 32 4.56 1.55 -10.09
N ILE A 33 5.40 2.53 -9.79
CA ILE A 33 6.56 2.37 -8.90
C ILE A 33 6.45 3.39 -7.77
N CYS A 34 6.47 2.92 -6.53
CA CYS A 34 6.42 3.77 -5.35
C CYS A 34 7.51 3.39 -4.36
N ALA A 35 8.13 4.42 -3.76
CA ALA A 35 9.01 4.26 -2.60
C ALA A 35 8.42 5.07 -1.44
N PRO A 36 7.55 4.44 -0.61
CA PRO A 36 6.90 5.13 0.49
C PRO A 36 7.88 5.44 1.63
N CYS A 37 7.63 6.53 2.37
CA CYS A 37 8.50 6.91 3.48
C CYS A 37 7.78 7.01 4.84
N CYS A 38 6.50 7.31 4.88
CA CYS A 38 5.73 7.51 6.12
C CYS A 38 4.45 6.67 6.12
N HIS A 39 3.95 6.34 7.32
CA HIS A 39 2.80 5.45 7.53
C HIS A 39 1.89 5.98 8.65
N LYS A 40 1.76 7.29 8.77
CA LYS A 40 1.05 7.94 9.88
C LYS A 40 -0.43 7.66 9.90
N GLN A 41 -1.07 7.59 8.73
CA GLN A 41 -2.50 7.37 8.60
C GLN A 41 -2.91 6.02 9.22
N ILE A 42 -2.16 4.98 8.95
CA ILE A 42 -2.41 3.64 9.51
C ILE A 42 -1.93 3.53 10.95
N ARG A 43 -0.75 4.06 11.27
CA ARG A 43 -0.19 3.99 12.62
C ARG A 43 -1.15 4.52 13.69
N LYS A 44 -1.86 5.59 13.39
CA LYS A 44 -2.84 6.20 14.32
C LYS A 44 -4.04 5.30 14.58
N GLN A 45 -4.38 4.39 13.68
CA GLN A 45 -5.54 3.51 13.80
C GLN A 45 -5.23 2.18 14.47
N ILE A 46 -3.97 1.73 14.46
CA ILE A 46 -3.59 0.44 15.03
C ILE A 46 -3.91 0.42 16.53
N ARG A 47 -4.75 -0.53 16.93
CA ARG A 47 -5.15 -0.74 18.32
C ARG A 47 -4.16 -1.62 19.06
N ASN A 48 -3.91 -1.29 20.33
CA ASN A 48 -3.00 -2.03 21.19
C ASN A 48 -3.68 -3.16 21.99
N ASP A 49 -4.95 -3.46 21.69
CA ASP A 49 -5.76 -4.45 22.41
C ASP A 49 -5.90 -5.82 21.68
N SER A 50 -5.14 -6.00 20.63
CA SER A 50 -5.11 -7.25 19.85
C SER A 50 -4.16 -8.28 20.48
N PRO A 51 -4.16 -9.55 20.01
CA PRO A 51 -3.14 -10.53 20.38
C PRO A 51 -1.70 -10.08 20.08
N LEU A 52 -1.54 -9.02 19.30
CA LEU A 52 -0.26 -8.41 18.96
C LEU A 52 0.16 -7.31 19.94
N GLU A 53 -0.64 -7.07 20.98
CA GLU A 53 -0.38 -6.04 22.01
C GLU A 53 1.07 -6.04 22.53
N PRO A 54 1.70 -7.18 22.84
CA PRO A 54 3.08 -7.17 23.31
C PRO A 54 4.08 -6.53 22.32
N ILE A 55 3.84 -6.66 21.03
CA ILE A 55 4.64 -6.01 19.98
C ILE A 55 4.31 -4.53 19.89
N LEU A 56 3.02 -4.21 19.91
CA LEU A 56 2.52 -2.86 19.67
C LEU A 56 2.77 -1.89 20.82
N ASN A 57 3.10 -2.40 22.00
CA ASN A 57 3.48 -1.58 23.16
C ASN A 57 4.87 -0.95 23.04
N PHE A 58 5.71 -1.42 22.14
CA PHE A 58 7.00 -0.80 21.84
C PHE A 58 6.85 0.12 20.64
N GLY A 59 7.04 1.42 20.84
CA GLY A 59 6.81 2.43 19.82
C GLY A 59 7.54 2.18 18.49
N ILE A 60 8.78 1.75 18.54
CA ILE A 60 9.56 1.41 17.33
C ILE A 60 8.98 0.18 16.61
N LEU A 61 8.51 -0.82 17.33
CA LEU A 61 7.92 -2.03 16.75
C LEU A 61 6.54 -1.75 16.19
N LYS A 62 5.75 -0.90 16.86
CA LYS A 62 4.47 -0.41 16.33
C LYS A 62 4.66 0.34 15.01
N GLU A 63 5.68 1.19 14.92
CA GLU A 63 6.04 1.91 13.69
C GLU A 63 6.35 0.94 12.55
N ARG A 64 7.16 -0.07 12.80
CA ARG A 64 7.50 -1.10 11.80
C ARG A 64 6.29 -1.92 11.38
N GLN A 65 5.40 -2.25 12.31
CA GLN A 65 4.14 -2.93 11.99
C GLN A 65 3.23 -2.05 11.11
N ALA A 66 3.15 -0.76 11.41
CA ALA A 66 2.40 0.19 10.60
C ALA A 66 2.95 0.25 9.16
N GLU A 67 4.26 0.25 8.98
CA GLU A 67 4.92 0.18 7.67
C GLU A 67 4.53 -1.09 6.91
N ILE A 68 4.67 -2.24 7.56
CA ILE A 68 4.37 -3.55 6.97
C ILE A 68 2.90 -3.62 6.54
N VAL A 69 1.99 -3.25 7.43
CA VAL A 69 0.54 -3.30 7.15
C VAL A 69 0.14 -2.33 6.05
N THR A 70 0.62 -1.09 6.11
CA THR A 70 0.31 -0.07 5.10
C THR A 70 0.73 -0.51 3.71
N ASP A 71 1.96 -0.97 3.57
CA ASP A 71 2.51 -1.34 2.27
C ASP A 71 1.93 -2.66 1.75
N THR A 72 1.58 -3.59 2.65
CA THR A 72 0.86 -4.82 2.28
C THR A 72 -0.53 -4.48 1.72
N ILE A 73 -1.27 -3.58 2.36
CA ILE A 73 -2.59 -3.16 1.87
C ILE A 73 -2.46 -2.45 0.51
N ARG A 74 -1.47 -1.59 0.32
CA ARG A 74 -1.18 -0.97 -0.98
C ARG A 74 -0.95 -2.02 -2.07
N ALA A 75 -0.12 -3.03 -1.78
CA ALA A 75 0.14 -4.12 -2.72
C ALA A 75 -1.14 -4.92 -3.04
N LEU A 76 -1.94 -5.25 -2.04
CA LEU A 76 -3.20 -5.98 -2.22
C LEU A 76 -4.22 -5.18 -3.04
N ILE A 77 -4.31 -3.87 -2.85
CA ILE A 77 -5.19 -3.01 -3.63
C ILE A 77 -4.73 -2.93 -5.09
N LEU A 78 -3.43 -2.85 -5.35
CA LEU A 78 -2.87 -2.94 -6.70
C LEU A 78 -3.24 -4.28 -7.34
N GLU A 79 -3.07 -5.40 -6.63
CA GLU A 79 -3.45 -6.72 -7.12
C GLU A 79 -4.95 -6.78 -7.46
N ALA A 80 -5.81 -6.25 -6.58
CA ALA A 80 -7.26 -6.18 -6.82
C ALA A 80 -7.63 -5.34 -8.05
N ASN A 81 -6.77 -4.40 -8.43
CA ASN A 81 -6.96 -3.54 -9.60
C ASN A 81 -6.24 -4.01 -10.87
N GLY A 82 -5.77 -5.25 -10.89
CA GLY A 82 -5.22 -5.88 -12.08
C GLY A 82 -3.72 -5.70 -12.27
N TYR A 83 -2.98 -5.46 -11.19
CA TYR A 83 -1.52 -5.38 -11.21
C TYR A 83 -0.90 -6.60 -10.54
N LYS A 84 0.20 -7.08 -11.08
CA LYS A 84 1.09 -8.02 -10.39
C LYS A 84 2.08 -7.20 -9.59
N THR A 85 2.14 -7.41 -8.29
CA THR A 85 2.97 -6.60 -7.40
C THR A 85 4.22 -7.31 -6.93
N LYS A 86 5.27 -6.51 -6.71
CA LYS A 86 6.46 -6.89 -5.97
C LYS A 86 6.73 -5.82 -4.91
N VAL A 87 7.11 -6.29 -3.72
CA VAL A 87 7.57 -5.43 -2.62
C VAL A 87 8.96 -5.91 -2.25
N PHE A 88 9.93 -5.01 -2.28
CA PHE A 88 11.32 -5.35 -2.00
C PHE A 88 12.09 -4.17 -1.40
N GLU A 89 13.20 -4.48 -0.74
CA GLU A 89 14.14 -3.46 -0.30
C GLU A 89 15.17 -3.20 -1.39
N PHE A 90 15.55 -1.93 -1.54
CA PHE A 90 16.64 -1.54 -2.42
C PHE A 90 17.78 -0.93 -1.61
N ILE A 91 19.01 -1.05 -2.12
CA ILE A 91 20.19 -0.47 -1.48
C ILE A 91 20.29 0.98 -1.94
N SER A 92 20.22 1.92 -0.98
CA SER A 92 20.47 3.33 -1.20
C SER A 92 21.87 3.72 -0.73
N SER A 93 22.56 4.57 -1.50
CA SER A 93 23.83 5.18 -1.09
C SER A 93 23.66 6.18 0.06
N ASP A 94 22.46 6.72 0.21
CA ASP A 94 22.07 7.58 1.34
C ASP A 94 21.59 6.68 2.47
N HIS A 95 22.15 6.80 3.65
CA HIS A 95 21.81 6.02 4.84
C HIS A 95 20.39 6.33 5.37
N THR A 96 19.38 6.27 4.49
CA THR A 96 17.98 6.40 4.87
C THR A 96 17.44 5.03 5.30
N GLY A 97 16.86 4.94 6.48
CA GLY A 97 16.40 3.68 7.08
C GLY A 97 15.14 3.08 6.45
N LYS A 98 14.65 3.61 5.31
CA LYS A 98 13.42 3.15 4.65
C LYS A 98 13.64 3.04 3.15
N ASN A 99 13.97 1.82 2.71
CA ASN A 99 14.32 1.51 1.32
C ASN A 99 13.36 0.47 0.73
N VAL A 100 12.07 0.57 1.06
CA VAL A 100 11.03 -0.31 0.50
C VAL A 100 10.51 0.26 -0.82
N MET A 101 10.40 -0.59 -1.81
CA MET A 101 9.81 -0.26 -3.09
C MET A 101 8.62 -1.17 -3.38
N ILE A 102 7.53 -0.57 -3.84
CA ILE A 102 6.34 -1.27 -4.31
C ILE A 102 6.25 -1.07 -5.82
N VAL A 103 6.23 -2.15 -6.57
CA VAL A 103 6.12 -2.13 -8.03
C VAL A 103 4.88 -2.91 -8.44
N GLY A 104 3.97 -2.25 -9.16
CA GLY A 104 2.81 -2.86 -9.78
C GLY A 104 2.97 -2.88 -11.29
N GLN A 105 2.98 -4.06 -11.89
CA GLN A 105 2.97 -4.27 -13.34
C GLN A 105 1.58 -4.69 -13.80
N LYS A 106 1.03 -4.00 -14.77
CA LYS A 106 -0.32 -4.30 -15.28
C LYS A 106 -0.40 -5.73 -15.81
N ARG A 107 -1.45 -6.44 -15.40
CA ARG A 107 -1.82 -7.75 -15.92
C ARG A 107 -2.83 -7.59 -17.06
N TYR A 108 -2.75 -8.50 -18.02
CA TYR A 108 -3.73 -8.60 -19.11
C TYR A 108 -4.72 -9.75 -18.88
N GLU A 109 -4.51 -10.54 -17.84
CA GLU A 109 -5.36 -11.65 -17.43
C GLU A 109 -6.52 -11.14 -16.57
N ASN A 110 -7.68 -11.77 -16.69
CA ASN A 110 -8.77 -11.51 -15.77
C ASN A 110 -8.47 -12.10 -14.40
N ILE A 111 -8.63 -11.28 -13.37
CA ILE A 111 -8.47 -11.69 -11.97
C ILE A 111 -9.75 -11.42 -11.21
N ASP A 112 -10.00 -12.22 -10.16
CA ASP A 112 -11.07 -11.93 -9.21
C ASP A 112 -10.54 -10.96 -8.13
N PRO A 113 -11.01 -9.72 -8.09
CA PRO A 113 -10.54 -8.75 -7.09
C PRO A 113 -10.98 -9.11 -5.67
N THR A 114 -12.03 -9.92 -5.52
CA THR A 114 -12.63 -10.25 -4.22
C THR A 114 -11.62 -10.93 -3.29
N ILE A 115 -10.78 -11.81 -3.81
CA ILE A 115 -9.76 -12.52 -3.03
C ILE A 115 -8.81 -11.54 -2.34
N TYR A 116 -8.35 -10.54 -3.07
CA TYR A 116 -7.42 -9.54 -2.55
C TYR A 116 -8.10 -8.57 -1.58
N LEU A 117 -9.32 -8.15 -1.88
CA LEU A 117 -10.10 -7.27 -1.00
C LEU A 117 -10.45 -7.94 0.32
N GLN A 118 -10.74 -9.24 0.32
CA GLN A 118 -10.95 -10.01 1.55
C GLN A 118 -9.68 -10.06 2.42
N LYS A 119 -8.51 -10.18 1.82
CA LYS A 119 -7.23 -10.09 2.54
C LYS A 119 -7.02 -8.73 3.18
N VAL A 120 -7.39 -7.66 2.51
CA VAL A 120 -7.36 -6.30 3.08
C VAL A 120 -8.27 -6.22 4.31
N GLU A 121 -9.50 -6.72 4.22
CA GLU A 121 -10.45 -6.72 5.34
C GLU A 121 -9.94 -7.53 6.53
N THR A 122 -9.32 -8.69 6.28
CA THR A 122 -8.72 -9.52 7.34
C THR A 122 -7.61 -8.78 8.08
N LEU A 123 -6.72 -8.10 7.35
CA LEU A 123 -5.65 -7.30 7.96
C LEU A 123 -6.21 -6.13 8.77
N LYS A 124 -7.19 -5.43 8.24
CA LYS A 124 -7.83 -4.31 8.97
C LYS A 124 -8.43 -4.77 10.30
N LYS A 125 -9.15 -5.88 10.29
CA LYS A 125 -9.73 -6.46 11.53
C LYS A 125 -8.66 -6.84 12.53
N GLN A 126 -7.59 -7.50 12.10
CA GLN A 126 -6.52 -7.97 12.97
C GLN A 126 -5.80 -6.83 13.69
N PHE A 127 -5.61 -5.70 13.04
CA PHE A 127 -4.92 -4.53 13.59
C PHE A 127 -5.87 -3.43 14.11
N GLY A 128 -7.18 -3.61 14.03
CA GLY A 128 -8.16 -2.62 14.44
C GLY A 128 -8.20 -1.38 13.57
N ILE A 129 -7.91 -1.53 12.28
CA ILE A 129 -7.89 -0.45 11.31
C ILE A 129 -9.28 -0.30 10.70
N ASP A 130 -9.85 0.91 10.74
CA ASP A 130 -11.16 1.19 10.15
C ASP A 130 -11.07 1.35 8.63
N PHE A 131 -10.05 2.03 8.14
CA PHE A 131 -9.84 2.23 6.71
C PHE A 131 -8.39 2.52 6.37
N HIS A 132 -8.00 2.18 5.14
CA HIS A 132 -6.78 2.66 4.51
C HIS A 132 -7.16 3.78 3.52
N TYR A 133 -6.43 4.88 3.52
CA TYR A 133 -6.74 6.04 2.67
C TYR A 133 -6.88 5.67 1.18
N LEU A 134 -6.03 4.76 0.70
CA LEU A 134 -6.08 4.29 -0.69
C LEU A 134 -7.43 3.66 -1.05
N GLU A 135 -8.11 2.96 -0.12
CA GLU A 135 -9.44 2.38 -0.36
C GLU A 135 -10.48 3.44 -0.74
N LYS A 136 -10.35 4.65 -0.19
CA LYS A 136 -11.30 5.75 -0.41
C LYS A 136 -11.12 6.46 -1.73
N ILE A 137 -9.92 6.43 -2.30
CA ILE A 137 -9.56 7.22 -3.48
C ILE A 137 -9.35 6.39 -4.74
N VAL A 138 -9.26 5.06 -4.62
CA VAL A 138 -9.18 4.17 -5.79
C VAL A 138 -10.50 4.22 -6.55
N PRO A 139 -10.46 4.38 -7.90
CA PRO A 139 -11.68 4.36 -8.70
C PRO A 139 -12.40 3.02 -8.56
N ALA A 140 -13.73 3.06 -8.34
CA ALA A 140 -14.55 1.86 -8.45
C ALA A 140 -14.46 1.36 -9.89
N LYS A 141 -14.06 0.10 -10.07
CA LYS A 141 -14.22 -0.56 -11.38
C LYS A 141 -15.71 -0.86 -11.53
N ASN A 142 -16.37 -0.12 -12.41
CA ASN A 142 -17.67 -0.53 -12.90
C ASN A 142 -17.47 -1.83 -13.68
N ASN A 143 -18.03 -2.89 -13.16
CA ASN A 143 -18.15 -4.15 -13.90
C ASN A 143 -19.07 -3.95 -15.09
#